data_c383f75b92aa4aa5afe7dc9cdf6e42ff
#
_entry.id   c383f75b92aa4aa5afe7dc9cdf6e42ff
#
_cell.length_a   1.000
_cell.length_b   1.000
_cell.length_c   1.000
_cell.angle_alpha   90.00
_cell.angle_beta   90.00
_cell.angle_gamma   90.00
#
_symmetry.space_group_name_H-M   'P 1'
#
loop_
_entity.id
_entity.type
_entity.pdbx_description
1 polymer ?
#
loop_
_entity_poly.entity_id
_entity_poly.type
_entity_poly.pdbx_seq_one_letter_code
_entity_poly.pdbx_strand_id
1 'polypeptide(L)'
;MKLKEKFNKKDGQNKKEKKPLKQRIKESMNGKYLKNGSYSVVISAIFIVIVIVINMIVGSLPSKYTEFDVSSQKLYSIGDETKAYLKKLDKDIAIYQVVQSGSEDETLKRLLEKYAEESSHIKVETKDPVVNPKFTSQYTSDDVSANSLIVVCGDRSKVVSYDTIYQSSMDYNTYSYTTTGFDGEGQIDSAISYVTSENLPILYTLDGHGEKELDSTLKEDIEKANIDIQSLNLLTEESVPDDAACLLINAPTSDISETEKDAIIEYLENGGKAMIFSDYTEESMTNFDAVLANYGVERTEGIVIEGDSQHYAQTVSYTHLRAHETDQYL
;
A
#
# COMPACT_ATOMS: atom_id res chain seq x y z
N MET A 1 -4.24 21.88 -103.19
CA MET A 1 -5.38 22.74 -103.47
C MET A 1 -5.76 23.35 -102.16
N LYS A 2 -5.39 24.64 -101.98
CA LYS A 2 -6.17 25.78 -101.39
C LYS A 2 -7.00 25.38 -100.20
N LEU A 3 -6.89 26.03 -99.01
CA LEU A 3 -7.04 27.47 -98.74
C LEU A 3 -6.44 27.84 -97.36
N LYS A 4 -5.69 28.89 -97.36
CA LYS A 4 -5.40 29.78 -96.22
C LYS A 4 -6.67 30.57 -95.87
N GLU A 5 -6.95 30.85 -94.61
CA GLU A 5 -7.27 32.20 -94.11
C GLU A 5 -7.48 32.18 -92.66
N LYS A 6 -6.65 32.91 -91.99
CA LYS A 6 -6.81 34.10 -91.16
C LYS A 6 -7.55 33.88 -89.83
N PHE A 7 -6.79 33.84 -88.80
CA PHE A 7 -7.21 34.45 -87.50
C PHE A 7 -6.20 35.51 -87.09
N ASN A 8 -6.63 36.72 -87.21
CA ASN A 8 -5.96 37.88 -86.72
C ASN A 8 -6.64 38.31 -85.41
N LYS A 9 -6.02 38.05 -84.25
CA LYS A 9 -5.62 38.97 -83.29
C LYS A 9 -6.62 39.86 -82.53
N LYS A 10 -6.65 39.77 -81.27
CA LYS A 10 -6.45 40.92 -80.39
C LYS A 10 -6.00 40.40 -78.99
N ASP A 11 -4.68 40.41 -78.79
CA ASP A 11 -4.09 40.45 -77.43
C ASP A 11 -4.33 41.87 -76.86
N GLY A 12 -5.26 41.93 -75.90
CA GLY A 12 -5.39 43.04 -74.98
C GLY A 12 -4.78 42.63 -73.62
N GLN A 13 -3.47 42.83 -73.52
CA GLN A 13 -2.81 42.69 -72.24
C GLN A 13 -3.28 43.79 -71.29
N ASN A 14 -4.23 43.46 -70.41
CA ASN A 14 -4.54 44.27 -69.23
C ASN A 14 -3.55 43.97 -68.14
N LYS A 15 -2.35 44.58 -68.19
CA LYS A 15 -1.41 44.63 -67.09
C LYS A 15 -2.07 45.39 -65.95
N LYS A 16 -2.74 44.68 -65.02
CA LYS A 16 -3.07 45.24 -63.73
C LYS A 16 -1.74 45.53 -63.00
N GLU A 17 -1.38 46.81 -62.92
CA GLU A 17 -0.27 47.30 -62.06
C GLU A 17 -0.48 46.77 -60.66
N LYS A 18 0.46 45.95 -60.19
CA LYS A 18 0.46 45.47 -58.80
C LYS A 18 0.76 46.68 -57.90
N LYS A 19 -0.26 47.23 -57.26
CA LYS A 19 -0.11 48.27 -56.26
C LYS A 19 0.99 47.91 -55.28
N PRO A 20 1.83 48.89 -54.88
CA PRO A 20 2.93 48.66 -53.95
C PRO A 20 2.40 48.11 -52.60
N LEU A 21 3.16 47.19 -52.00
CA LEU A 21 2.80 46.43 -50.81
C LEU A 21 2.22 47.30 -49.67
N LYS A 22 2.76 48.52 -49.49
CA LYS A 22 2.28 49.50 -48.53
C LYS A 22 0.85 50.00 -48.81
N GLN A 23 0.45 50.14 -50.07
CA GLN A 23 -0.90 50.56 -50.44
C GLN A 23 -1.91 49.39 -50.28
N ARG A 24 -1.49 48.15 -50.55
CA ARG A 24 -2.31 46.98 -50.30
C ARG A 24 -2.56 46.74 -48.82
N ILE A 25 -1.57 46.98 -47.97
CA ILE A 25 -1.71 46.93 -46.51
C ILE A 25 -2.64 48.03 -46.00
N LYS A 26 -2.50 49.28 -46.54
CA LYS A 26 -3.33 50.43 -46.14
C LYS A 26 -4.79 50.28 -46.60
N GLU A 27 -5.05 49.72 -47.78
CA GLU A 27 -6.39 49.40 -48.27
C GLU A 27 -7.03 48.21 -47.52
N SER A 28 -6.21 47.20 -47.12
CA SER A 28 -6.63 46.11 -46.26
C SER A 28 -7.00 46.57 -44.86
N MET A 29 -6.35 47.61 -44.36
CA MET A 29 -6.60 48.17 -43.04
C MET A 29 -7.85 49.08 -42.95
N ASN A 30 -8.43 49.51 -44.09
CA ASN A 30 -9.53 50.49 -44.10
C ASN A 30 -10.89 49.93 -44.53
N GLY A 31 -11.07 48.63 -44.64
CA GLY A 31 -12.31 48.01 -45.12
C GLY A 31 -13.17 47.39 -44.03
N LYS A 32 -14.45 47.18 -44.33
CA LYS A 32 -15.45 46.43 -43.50
C LYS A 32 -14.92 45.07 -43.04
N TYR A 33 -13.90 44.51 -43.71
CA TYR A 33 -13.22 43.24 -43.37
C TYR A 33 -12.39 43.36 -42.08
N LEU A 34 -11.85 44.54 -41.77
CA LEU A 34 -11.08 44.74 -40.53
C LEU A 34 -11.98 44.77 -39.29
N LYS A 35 -13.19 45.34 -39.41
CA LYS A 35 -14.14 45.36 -38.30
C LYS A 35 -14.58 43.95 -37.91
N ASN A 36 -14.88 43.09 -38.87
CA ASN A 36 -15.33 41.73 -38.59
C ASN A 36 -14.15 40.82 -38.23
N GLY A 37 -12.96 40.98 -38.80
CA GLY A 37 -11.76 40.25 -38.46
C GLY A 37 -11.21 40.59 -37.09
N SER A 38 -11.25 41.88 -36.68
CA SER A 38 -10.81 42.31 -35.35
C SER A 38 -11.71 41.75 -34.24
N TYR A 39 -13.04 41.68 -34.46
CA TYR A 39 -13.94 41.01 -33.52
C TYR A 39 -13.61 39.53 -33.34
N SER A 40 -13.33 38.83 -34.42
CA SER A 40 -12.95 37.39 -34.35
C SER A 40 -11.65 37.23 -33.58
N VAL A 41 -10.63 38.04 -33.83
CA VAL A 41 -9.35 37.99 -33.12
C VAL A 41 -9.52 38.29 -31.62
N VAL A 42 -10.30 39.33 -31.29
CA VAL A 42 -10.59 39.69 -29.90
C VAL A 42 -11.36 38.60 -29.18
N ILE A 43 -12.38 38.02 -29.81
CA ILE A 43 -13.14 36.91 -29.23
C ILE A 43 -12.26 35.68 -29.02
N SER A 44 -11.41 35.37 -30.03
CA SER A 44 -10.45 34.22 -29.87
C SER A 44 -9.45 34.49 -28.75
N ALA A 45 -8.94 35.71 -28.61
CA ALA A 45 -8.04 36.05 -27.52
C ALA A 45 -8.72 35.95 -26.14
N ILE A 46 -9.97 36.43 -26.03
CA ILE A 46 -10.78 36.29 -24.81
C ILE A 46 -11.00 34.83 -24.50
N PHE A 47 -11.35 34.03 -25.51
CA PHE A 47 -11.56 32.58 -25.32
C PHE A 47 -10.28 31.87 -24.80
N ILE A 48 -9.11 32.19 -25.37
CA ILE A 48 -7.82 31.67 -24.91
C ILE A 48 -7.56 32.06 -23.46
N VAL A 49 -7.81 33.33 -23.10
CA VAL A 49 -7.65 33.81 -21.72
C VAL A 49 -8.60 33.05 -20.76
N ILE A 50 -9.85 32.85 -21.16
CA ILE A 50 -10.82 32.08 -20.37
C ILE A 50 -10.33 30.63 -20.16
N VAL A 51 -9.83 29.98 -21.20
CA VAL A 51 -9.28 28.60 -21.10
C VAL A 51 -8.08 28.56 -20.15
N ILE A 52 -7.17 29.55 -20.25
CA ILE A 52 -6.02 29.66 -19.34
C ILE A 52 -6.51 29.85 -17.89
N VAL A 53 -7.47 30.73 -17.65
CA VAL A 53 -8.01 31.00 -16.32
C VAL A 53 -8.72 29.76 -15.77
N ILE A 54 -9.51 29.06 -16.59
CA ILE A 54 -10.15 27.79 -16.18
C ILE A 54 -9.09 26.76 -15.81
N ASN A 55 -8.04 26.59 -16.64
CA ASN A 55 -6.95 25.68 -16.32
C ASN A 55 -6.22 26.04 -15.01
N MET A 56 -6.00 27.34 -14.77
CA MET A 56 -5.41 27.79 -13.50
C MET A 56 -6.33 27.49 -12.30
N ILE A 57 -7.64 27.71 -12.45
CA ILE A 57 -8.61 27.39 -11.39
C ILE A 57 -8.64 25.89 -11.13
N VAL A 58 -8.76 25.07 -12.18
CA VAL A 58 -8.77 23.61 -12.04
C VAL A 58 -7.46 23.10 -11.43
N GLY A 59 -6.32 23.62 -11.85
CA GLY A 59 -5.01 23.27 -11.30
C GLY A 59 -4.76 23.74 -9.86
N SER A 60 -5.58 24.66 -9.33
CA SER A 60 -5.52 25.14 -7.94
C SER A 60 -6.52 24.40 -7.01
N LEU A 61 -7.41 23.58 -7.57
CA LEU A 61 -8.32 22.78 -6.77
C LEU A 61 -7.58 21.58 -6.15
N PRO A 62 -7.89 21.23 -4.90
CA PRO A 62 -7.40 19.99 -4.32
C PRO A 62 -7.71 18.77 -5.20
N SER A 63 -6.78 17.82 -5.27
CA SER A 63 -6.87 16.64 -6.15
C SER A 63 -8.14 15.82 -5.91
N LYS A 64 -8.72 15.87 -4.71
CA LYS A 64 -10.00 15.23 -4.37
C LYS A 64 -11.20 15.66 -5.23
N TYR A 65 -11.13 16.82 -5.90
CA TYR A 65 -12.19 17.34 -6.77
C TYR A 65 -11.88 17.17 -8.26
N THR A 66 -10.63 16.94 -8.62
CA THR A 66 -10.17 16.92 -10.01
C THR A 66 -9.70 15.54 -10.47
N GLU A 67 -9.37 14.63 -9.53
CA GLU A 67 -8.88 13.31 -9.83
C GLU A 67 -9.86 12.23 -9.35
N PHE A 68 -10.25 11.35 -10.26
CA PHE A 68 -11.04 10.17 -9.94
C PHE A 68 -10.17 8.94 -10.16
N ASP A 69 -9.99 8.17 -9.10
CA ASP A 69 -9.28 6.90 -9.20
C ASP A 69 -10.14 5.89 -9.96
N VAL A 70 -9.72 5.58 -11.18
CA VAL A 70 -10.36 4.58 -12.05
C VAL A 70 -9.59 3.25 -12.05
N SER A 71 -8.54 3.13 -11.24
CA SER A 71 -7.77 1.90 -11.11
C SER A 71 -8.61 0.83 -10.40
N SER A 72 -8.50 -0.42 -10.85
CA SER A 72 -9.19 -1.55 -10.21
C SER A 72 -8.69 -1.80 -8.77
N GLN A 73 -7.47 -1.37 -8.46
CA GLN A 73 -6.81 -1.54 -7.16
C GLN A 73 -6.87 -0.28 -6.29
N LYS A 74 -7.55 0.78 -6.75
CA LYS A 74 -7.66 2.08 -6.04
C LYS A 74 -6.30 2.66 -5.59
N LEU A 75 -5.30 2.59 -6.45
CA LEU A 75 -3.91 2.97 -6.18
C LEU A 75 -3.74 4.45 -5.77
N TYR A 76 -4.68 5.30 -6.15
CA TYR A 76 -4.61 6.76 -5.97
C TYR A 76 -5.69 7.30 -5.03
N SER A 77 -6.35 6.43 -4.27
CA SER A 77 -7.37 6.81 -3.30
C SER A 77 -7.14 6.10 -1.99
N ILE A 78 -7.52 6.73 -0.89
CA ILE A 78 -7.50 6.15 0.45
C ILE A 78 -8.92 5.72 0.86
N GLY A 79 -9.00 4.65 1.63
CA GLY A 79 -10.24 4.07 2.11
C GLY A 79 -11.02 4.99 3.05
N ASP A 80 -12.29 4.73 3.24
CA ASP A 80 -13.12 5.52 4.14
C ASP A 80 -12.74 5.31 5.61
N GLU A 81 -12.21 4.13 5.96
CA GLU A 81 -11.70 3.80 7.29
C GLU A 81 -10.46 4.63 7.61
N THR A 82 -9.49 4.69 6.68
CA THR A 82 -8.31 5.55 6.78
C THR A 82 -8.69 7.01 6.92
N LYS A 83 -9.61 7.52 6.09
CA LYS A 83 -10.10 8.91 6.22
C LYS A 83 -10.74 9.18 7.59
N ALA A 84 -11.51 8.21 8.10
CA ALA A 84 -12.12 8.35 9.41
C ALA A 84 -11.08 8.34 10.54
N TYR A 85 -10.01 7.56 10.38
CA TYR A 85 -8.87 7.52 11.27
C TYR A 85 -8.08 8.84 11.25
N LEU A 86 -7.71 9.32 10.07
CA LEU A 86 -6.94 10.55 9.88
C LEU A 86 -7.63 11.79 10.44
N LYS A 87 -8.97 11.84 10.36
CA LYS A 87 -9.77 12.93 10.97
C LYS A 87 -9.77 12.96 12.50
N LYS A 88 -9.39 11.86 13.14
CA LYS A 88 -9.31 11.75 14.60
C LYS A 88 -7.90 12.00 15.14
N LEU A 89 -6.92 12.18 14.25
CA LEU A 89 -5.55 12.46 14.64
C LEU A 89 -5.49 13.81 15.37
N ASP A 90 -4.84 13.79 16.54
CA ASP A 90 -4.59 14.93 17.40
C ASP A 90 -3.10 15.23 17.57
N LYS A 91 -2.21 14.39 17.01
CA LYS A 91 -0.76 14.51 17.05
C LYS A 91 -0.22 14.88 15.68
N ASP A 92 0.78 15.77 15.65
CA ASP A 92 1.45 16.16 14.39
C ASP A 92 2.42 15.06 13.94
N ILE A 93 2.31 14.68 12.66
CA ILE A 93 3.05 13.61 12.04
C ILE A 93 3.80 14.16 10.83
N ALA A 94 5.08 13.86 10.73
CA ALA A 94 5.88 14.13 9.56
C ALA A 94 6.15 12.81 8.81
N ILE A 95 5.89 12.78 7.51
CA ILE A 95 6.20 11.66 6.63
C ILE A 95 7.27 12.12 5.65
N TYR A 96 8.44 11.50 5.70
CA TYR A 96 9.56 11.80 4.83
C TYR A 96 9.70 10.71 3.78
N GLN A 97 9.54 11.05 2.50
CA GLN A 97 9.91 10.17 1.39
C GLN A 97 11.40 10.35 1.11
N VAL A 98 12.18 9.29 1.32
CA VAL A 98 13.65 9.32 1.13
C VAL A 98 13.97 8.93 -0.29
N VAL A 99 14.29 9.92 -1.13
CA VAL A 99 14.58 9.68 -2.55
C VAL A 99 15.37 10.83 -3.13
N GLN A 100 16.21 10.54 -4.15
CA GLN A 100 16.88 11.57 -4.91
C GLN A 100 15.86 12.39 -5.71
N SER A 101 15.99 13.71 -5.69
CA SER A 101 15.11 14.63 -6.39
C SER A 101 14.94 14.27 -7.87
N GLY A 102 13.69 14.10 -8.30
CA GLY A 102 13.33 13.73 -9.67
C GLY A 102 13.27 12.20 -9.93
N SER A 103 13.44 11.38 -8.88
CA SER A 103 13.31 9.93 -8.92
C SER A 103 12.19 9.42 -8.00
N GLU A 104 11.27 10.31 -7.63
CA GLU A 104 10.12 10.00 -6.79
C GLU A 104 9.19 9.00 -7.49
N ASP A 105 8.71 8.02 -6.74
CA ASP A 105 7.62 7.17 -7.20
C ASP A 105 6.32 7.98 -7.23
N GLU A 106 5.75 8.17 -8.42
CA GLU A 106 4.57 9.02 -8.63
C GLU A 106 3.31 8.46 -7.96
N THR A 107 3.16 7.14 -7.87
CA THR A 107 2.02 6.50 -7.21
C THR A 107 2.06 6.76 -5.72
N LEU A 108 3.20 6.51 -5.11
CA LEU A 108 3.43 6.75 -3.69
C LEU A 108 3.31 8.23 -3.33
N LYS A 109 3.88 9.11 -4.14
CA LYS A 109 3.78 10.57 -3.96
C LYS A 109 2.32 11.04 -3.95
N ARG A 110 1.51 10.60 -4.92
CA ARG A 110 0.08 10.95 -4.96
C ARG A 110 -0.68 10.39 -3.76
N LEU A 111 -0.37 9.18 -3.32
CA LEU A 111 -0.95 8.63 -2.11
C LEU A 111 -0.62 9.50 -0.89
N LEU A 112 0.64 9.90 -0.72
CA LEU A 112 1.08 10.78 0.37
C LEU A 112 0.42 12.15 0.33
N GLU A 113 0.22 12.73 -0.86
CA GLU A 113 -0.53 13.97 -1.04
C GLU A 113 -1.98 13.84 -0.53
N LYS A 114 -2.63 12.68 -0.76
CA LYS A 114 -3.98 12.41 -0.22
C LYS A 114 -4.01 12.37 1.30
N TYR A 115 -3.00 11.76 1.93
CA TYR A 115 -2.88 11.76 3.39
C TYR A 115 -2.77 13.20 3.94
N ALA A 116 -1.94 14.04 3.32
CA ALA A 116 -1.78 15.44 3.70
C ALA A 116 -3.04 16.29 3.45
N GLU A 117 -3.85 15.94 2.43
CA GLU A 117 -5.13 16.61 2.16
C GLU A 117 -6.23 16.25 3.17
N GLU A 118 -6.23 15.02 3.69
CA GLU A 118 -7.28 14.55 4.62
C GLU A 118 -7.04 14.97 6.07
N SER A 119 -5.79 15.25 6.46
CA SER A 119 -5.47 15.68 7.83
C SER A 119 -4.45 16.81 7.85
N SER A 120 -4.79 17.90 8.54
CA SER A 120 -3.87 19.03 8.78
C SER A 120 -2.70 18.67 9.73
N HIS A 121 -2.78 17.54 10.41
CA HIS A 121 -1.73 17.02 11.28
C HIS A 121 -0.65 16.26 10.51
N ILE A 122 -0.86 15.96 9.22
CA ILE A 122 0.11 15.24 8.41
C ILE A 122 0.87 16.21 7.51
N LYS A 123 2.20 16.17 7.62
CA LYS A 123 3.12 16.90 6.74
C LYS A 123 3.96 15.90 5.96
N VAL A 124 3.99 16.05 4.64
CA VAL A 124 4.79 15.21 3.75
C VAL A 124 5.94 16.03 3.17
N GLU A 125 7.14 15.49 3.24
CA GLU A 125 8.35 16.10 2.69
C GLU A 125 9.21 15.06 1.99
N THR A 126 9.81 15.43 0.86
CA THR A 126 10.85 14.62 0.20
C THR A 126 12.22 14.96 0.78
N LYS A 127 13.03 13.95 1.11
CA LYS A 127 14.40 14.11 1.59
C LYS A 127 15.37 13.44 0.63
N ASP A 128 16.17 14.25 -0.03
CA ASP A 128 17.20 13.78 -0.93
C ASP A 128 18.43 13.32 -0.10
N PRO A 129 18.76 11.99 -0.15
CA PRO A 129 19.88 11.45 0.63
C PRO A 129 21.24 11.95 0.13
N VAL A 130 21.34 12.44 -1.10
CA VAL A 130 22.58 13.04 -1.63
C VAL A 130 22.83 14.41 -0.99
N VAL A 131 21.74 15.18 -0.81
CA VAL A 131 21.79 16.52 -0.17
C VAL A 131 21.86 16.38 1.35
N ASN A 132 21.19 15.39 1.91
CA ASN A 132 21.07 15.18 3.37
C ASN A 132 21.56 13.77 3.78
N PRO A 133 22.85 13.44 3.64
CA PRO A 133 23.36 12.08 3.82
C PRO A 133 23.24 11.52 5.25
N LYS A 134 23.04 12.39 6.24
CA LYS A 134 22.88 11.99 7.65
C LYS A 134 21.43 12.00 8.12
N PHE A 135 20.47 12.24 7.21
CA PHE A 135 19.07 12.37 7.62
C PHE A 135 18.52 11.04 8.14
N THR A 136 18.70 9.95 7.41
CA THR A 136 18.16 8.63 7.75
C THR A 136 18.76 8.07 9.04
N SER A 137 20.06 8.31 9.29
CA SER A 137 20.75 7.83 10.48
C SER A 137 20.28 8.44 11.81
N GLN A 138 19.38 9.43 11.77
CA GLN A 138 18.71 9.96 12.95
C GLN A 138 17.54 9.05 13.41
N TYR A 139 17.05 8.19 12.53
CA TYR A 139 15.84 7.39 12.73
C TYR A 139 16.10 5.88 12.72
N THR A 140 17.15 5.45 12.02
CA THR A 140 17.50 4.03 11.93
C THR A 140 19.01 3.85 11.69
N SER A 141 19.54 2.69 12.12
CA SER A 141 20.87 2.23 11.77
C SER A 141 20.92 1.45 10.46
N ASP A 142 19.76 1.06 9.93
CA ASP A 142 19.63 0.25 8.74
C ASP A 142 19.72 1.08 7.47
N ASP A 143 20.07 0.45 6.37
CA ASP A 143 20.05 1.09 5.06
C ASP A 143 18.62 1.36 4.61
N VAL A 144 18.34 2.60 4.22
CA VAL A 144 17.03 3.02 3.73
C VAL A 144 17.04 3.07 2.21
N SER A 145 16.30 2.18 1.57
CA SER A 145 16.17 2.12 0.12
C SER A 145 15.44 3.35 -0.44
N ALA A 146 15.70 3.66 -1.73
CA ALA A 146 15.03 4.78 -2.39
C ALA A 146 13.51 4.61 -2.39
N ASN A 147 12.78 5.72 -2.20
CA ASN A 147 11.33 5.79 -2.04
C ASN A 147 10.77 5.16 -0.75
N SER A 148 11.62 4.70 0.17
CA SER A 148 11.16 4.34 1.52
C SER A 148 10.65 5.56 2.27
N LEU A 149 9.78 5.33 3.25
CA LEU A 149 9.21 6.39 4.07
C LEU A 149 9.76 6.34 5.49
N ILE A 150 9.91 7.50 6.11
CA ILE A 150 10.16 7.64 7.54
C ILE A 150 9.00 8.45 8.12
N VAL A 151 8.20 7.80 8.96
CA VAL A 151 7.06 8.40 9.65
C VAL A 151 7.49 8.77 11.06
N VAL A 152 7.23 10.01 11.47
CA VAL A 152 7.72 10.56 12.74
C VAL A 152 6.59 11.28 13.47
N CYS A 153 6.48 11.01 14.77
CA CYS A 153 5.60 11.72 15.70
C CYS A 153 6.31 11.93 17.02
N GLY A 154 6.68 13.18 17.35
CA GLY A 154 7.53 13.46 18.50
C GLY A 154 8.87 12.73 18.45
N ASP A 155 9.14 11.92 19.47
CA ASP A 155 10.40 11.15 19.58
C ASP A 155 10.28 9.74 18.93
N ARG A 156 9.11 9.36 18.43
CA ARG A 156 8.88 8.05 17.82
C ARG A 156 8.97 8.12 16.31
N SER A 157 9.59 7.13 15.72
CA SER A 157 9.70 6.99 14.27
C SER A 157 9.52 5.54 13.83
N LYS A 158 9.01 5.34 12.63
CA LYS A 158 8.94 4.04 11.95
C LYS A 158 9.38 4.19 10.50
N VAL A 159 10.29 3.33 10.08
CA VAL A 159 10.70 3.24 8.68
C VAL A 159 9.77 2.26 7.97
N VAL A 160 9.26 2.67 6.81
CA VAL A 160 8.50 1.82 5.89
C VAL A 160 9.36 1.58 4.66
N SER A 161 9.82 0.36 4.48
CA SER A 161 10.63 0.00 3.33
C SER A 161 9.81 0.06 2.04
N TYR A 162 10.44 0.52 0.94
CA TYR A 162 9.80 0.53 -0.37
C TYR A 162 9.37 -0.87 -0.82
N ASP A 163 10.14 -1.88 -0.47
CA ASP A 163 9.86 -3.29 -0.81
C ASP A 163 8.61 -3.85 -0.12
N THR A 164 8.22 -3.28 1.04
CA THR A 164 6.96 -3.66 1.72
C THR A 164 5.74 -2.95 1.14
N ILE A 165 5.95 -1.81 0.48
CA ILE A 165 4.89 -1.05 -0.20
C ILE A 165 4.46 -1.75 -1.49
N TYR A 166 5.42 -2.31 -2.23
CA TYR A 166 5.16 -3.07 -3.45
C TYR A 166 5.39 -4.56 -3.21
N GLN A 167 4.29 -5.29 -3.08
CA GLN A 167 4.36 -6.74 -2.96
C GLN A 167 4.84 -7.35 -4.27
N SER A 168 5.80 -8.22 -4.21
CA SER A 168 6.33 -8.93 -5.37
C SER A 168 6.36 -10.42 -5.12
N SER A 169 6.09 -11.21 -6.15
CA SER A 169 6.27 -12.65 -6.13
C SER A 169 7.24 -13.09 -7.22
N MET A 170 7.97 -14.15 -6.93
CA MET A 170 8.85 -14.79 -7.88
C MET A 170 8.06 -15.70 -8.80
N ASP A 171 8.13 -15.46 -10.10
CA ASP A 171 7.65 -16.40 -11.10
C ASP A 171 8.71 -17.50 -11.30
N TYR A 172 8.42 -18.69 -10.81
CA TYR A 172 9.34 -19.84 -10.89
C TYR A 172 9.58 -20.33 -12.32
N ASN A 173 8.74 -19.95 -13.30
CA ASN A 173 8.94 -20.34 -14.70
C ASN A 173 9.94 -19.42 -15.41
N THR A 174 9.93 -18.15 -15.05
CA THR A 174 10.80 -17.12 -15.69
C THR A 174 11.95 -16.67 -14.78
N TYR A 175 11.97 -17.11 -13.50
CA TYR A 175 12.89 -16.66 -12.47
C TYR A 175 12.96 -15.14 -12.34
N SER A 176 11.82 -14.47 -12.55
CA SER A 176 11.71 -13.02 -12.45
C SER A 176 10.73 -12.63 -11.33
N TYR A 177 11.00 -11.50 -10.67
CA TYR A 177 10.07 -10.91 -9.72
C TYR A 177 9.03 -10.08 -10.49
N THR A 178 7.76 -10.30 -10.17
CA THR A 178 6.64 -9.50 -10.69
C THR A 178 5.90 -8.86 -9.53
N THR A 179 5.59 -7.57 -9.66
CA THR A 179 4.77 -6.88 -8.67
C THR A 179 3.35 -7.45 -8.70
N THR A 180 2.91 -7.98 -7.57
CA THR A 180 1.59 -8.62 -7.39
C THR A 180 0.59 -7.72 -6.68
N GLY A 181 1.05 -6.71 -5.96
CA GLY A 181 0.19 -5.79 -5.22
C GLY A 181 0.88 -4.49 -4.83
N PHE A 182 0.05 -3.54 -4.39
CA PHE A 182 0.47 -2.28 -3.81
C PHE A 182 -0.23 -2.12 -2.46
N ASP A 183 0.53 -2.02 -1.40
CA ASP A 183 0.07 -1.95 -0.01
C ASP A 183 0.47 -0.62 0.67
N GLY A 184 0.54 0.44 -0.11
CA GLY A 184 0.98 1.76 0.40
C GLY A 184 0.11 2.27 1.53
N GLU A 185 -1.23 2.16 1.40
CA GLU A 185 -2.18 2.59 2.43
C GLU A 185 -1.97 1.79 3.73
N GLY A 186 -1.96 0.46 3.67
CA GLY A 186 -1.81 -0.36 4.86
C GLY A 186 -0.48 -0.13 5.59
N GLN A 187 0.61 0.05 4.86
CA GLN A 187 1.94 0.32 5.44
C GLN A 187 2.01 1.71 6.10
N ILE A 188 1.43 2.73 5.46
CA ILE A 188 1.41 4.09 6.02
C ILE A 188 0.51 4.15 7.26
N ASP A 189 -0.68 3.54 7.21
CA ASP A 189 -1.61 3.48 8.36
C ASP A 189 -0.98 2.75 9.54
N SER A 190 -0.32 1.63 9.31
CA SER A 190 0.47 0.91 10.32
C SER A 190 1.53 1.80 10.93
N ALA A 191 2.31 2.51 10.11
CA ALA A 191 3.37 3.39 10.60
C ALA A 191 2.81 4.57 11.41
N ILE A 192 1.72 5.20 10.96
CA ILE A 192 1.04 6.27 11.70
C ILE A 192 0.52 5.74 13.05
N SER A 193 -0.13 4.58 13.05
CA SER A 193 -0.62 3.94 14.28
C SER A 193 0.52 3.64 15.25
N TYR A 194 1.65 3.15 14.76
CA TYR A 194 2.84 2.89 15.57
C TYR A 194 3.37 4.15 16.26
N VAL A 195 3.59 5.23 15.50
CA VAL A 195 4.20 6.45 16.07
C VAL A 195 3.26 7.23 16.97
N THR A 196 1.94 7.06 16.83
CA THR A 196 0.93 7.76 17.64
C THR A 196 0.50 6.97 18.88
N SER A 197 0.68 5.64 18.89
CA SER A 197 0.32 4.78 20.03
C SER A 197 1.28 4.95 21.18
N GLU A 198 0.77 4.99 22.40
CA GLU A 198 1.60 5.06 23.62
C GLU A 198 2.04 3.67 24.06
N ASN A 199 1.15 2.69 23.97
CA ASN A 199 1.41 1.30 24.29
C ASN A 199 1.04 0.42 23.10
N LEU A 200 1.95 -0.46 22.71
CA LEU A 200 1.67 -1.48 21.70
C LEU A 200 1.19 -2.75 22.41
N PRO A 201 0.21 -3.47 21.85
CA PRO A 201 -0.20 -4.77 22.39
C PRO A 201 0.93 -5.78 22.24
N ILE A 202 1.09 -6.66 23.22
CA ILE A 202 2.09 -7.74 23.20
C ILE A 202 1.37 -9.08 23.07
N LEU A 203 1.77 -9.84 22.07
CA LEU A 203 1.41 -11.24 21.89
C LEU A 203 2.52 -12.09 22.50
N TYR A 204 2.23 -12.75 23.62
CA TYR A 204 3.13 -13.74 24.16
C TYR A 204 2.91 -15.11 23.51
N THR A 205 3.96 -15.71 23.01
CA THR A 205 3.94 -17.08 22.47
C THR A 205 4.51 -18.04 23.49
N LEU A 206 3.70 -19.01 23.94
CA LEU A 206 4.19 -20.04 24.86
C LEU A 206 5.31 -20.82 24.18
N ASP A 207 6.37 -21.11 24.92
CA ASP A 207 7.56 -21.84 24.48
C ASP A 207 8.04 -22.80 25.57
N GLY A 208 8.51 -23.98 25.19
CA GLY A 208 9.07 -24.98 26.10
C GLY A 208 8.46 -26.37 25.93
N HIS A 209 7.39 -26.52 25.14
CA HIS A 209 6.65 -27.78 24.98
C HIS A 209 6.62 -28.26 23.52
N GLY A 210 7.57 -27.76 22.70
CA GLY A 210 7.67 -28.11 21.27
C GLY A 210 6.57 -27.47 20.43
N GLU A 211 6.17 -26.28 20.80
CA GLU A 211 5.22 -25.45 20.05
C GLU A 211 5.71 -25.17 18.63
N LYS A 212 4.80 -25.05 17.70
CA LYS A 212 5.12 -24.66 16.33
C LYS A 212 5.48 -23.18 16.27
N GLU A 213 6.55 -22.85 15.54
CA GLU A 213 6.86 -21.47 15.24
C GLU A 213 5.76 -20.84 14.37
N LEU A 214 5.57 -19.52 14.53
CA LEU A 214 4.73 -18.76 13.61
C LEU A 214 5.36 -18.74 12.22
N ASP A 215 4.54 -18.98 11.20
CA ASP A 215 4.95 -18.76 9.81
C ASP A 215 5.43 -17.31 9.61
N SER A 216 6.45 -17.15 8.76
CA SER A 216 7.07 -15.82 8.53
C SER A 216 6.06 -14.78 8.02
N THR A 217 5.13 -15.19 7.14
CA THR A 217 4.11 -14.30 6.59
C THR A 217 3.14 -13.84 7.68
N LEU A 218 2.69 -14.78 8.53
CA LEU A 218 1.81 -14.46 9.65
C LEU A 218 2.51 -13.55 10.67
N LYS A 219 3.79 -13.81 10.94
CA LYS A 219 4.61 -12.96 11.82
C LYS A 219 4.71 -11.53 11.26
N GLU A 220 5.01 -11.39 9.98
CA GLU A 220 5.05 -10.07 9.31
C GLU A 220 3.69 -9.35 9.39
N ASP A 221 2.58 -10.06 9.23
CA ASP A 221 1.23 -9.47 9.33
C ASP A 221 0.91 -9.01 10.77
N ILE A 222 1.33 -9.77 11.78
CA ILE A 222 1.18 -9.41 13.20
C ILE A 222 2.02 -8.16 13.51
N GLU A 223 3.28 -8.12 13.09
CA GLU A 223 4.18 -6.98 13.24
C GLU A 223 3.68 -5.74 12.49
N LYS A 224 3.08 -5.95 11.32
CA LYS A 224 2.41 -4.88 10.55
C LYS A 224 1.19 -4.33 11.29
N ALA A 225 0.47 -5.17 12.04
CA ALA A 225 -0.59 -4.72 12.92
C ALA A 225 -0.08 -4.00 14.18
N ASN A 226 1.23 -3.79 14.32
CA ASN A 226 1.92 -3.18 15.46
C ASN A 226 1.70 -3.95 16.77
N ILE A 227 1.64 -5.27 16.69
CA ILE A 227 1.62 -6.19 17.82
C ILE A 227 3.05 -6.69 18.02
N ASP A 228 3.62 -6.47 19.18
CA ASP A 228 4.92 -7.01 19.56
C ASP A 228 4.80 -8.50 19.86
N ILE A 229 5.75 -9.32 19.42
CA ILE A 229 5.74 -10.77 19.63
C ILE A 229 6.88 -11.11 20.57
N GLN A 230 6.54 -11.67 21.74
CA GLN A 230 7.52 -12.10 22.74
C GLN A 230 7.35 -13.56 23.09
N SER A 231 8.45 -14.29 23.24
CA SER A 231 8.42 -15.66 23.74
C SER A 231 8.20 -15.66 25.25
N LEU A 232 7.36 -16.56 25.74
CA LEU A 232 7.07 -16.77 27.16
C LEU A 232 7.33 -18.24 27.53
N ASN A 233 8.27 -18.45 28.45
CA ASN A 233 8.55 -19.78 28.99
C ASN A 233 8.11 -19.85 30.46
N LEU A 234 6.94 -20.44 30.71
CA LEU A 234 6.35 -20.59 32.03
C LEU A 234 7.09 -21.61 32.94
N LEU A 235 8.09 -22.34 32.41
CA LEU A 235 9.01 -23.10 33.26
C LEU A 235 10.00 -22.19 34.01
N THR A 236 10.23 -20.99 33.49
CA THR A 236 11.15 -20.01 34.07
C THR A 236 10.44 -18.78 34.63
N GLU A 237 9.29 -18.44 34.08
CA GLU A 237 8.42 -17.36 34.52
C GLU A 237 7.32 -17.91 35.41
N GLU A 238 6.98 -17.24 36.49
CA GLU A 238 5.98 -17.73 37.45
C GLU A 238 4.53 -17.52 36.98
N SER A 239 4.31 -16.59 36.05
CA SER A 239 2.96 -16.20 35.59
C SER A 239 3.02 -15.60 34.17
N VAL A 240 1.87 -15.53 33.51
CA VAL A 240 1.72 -14.75 32.27
C VAL A 240 1.85 -13.26 32.63
N PRO A 241 2.68 -12.48 31.92
CA PRO A 241 2.86 -11.05 32.23
C PRO A 241 1.56 -10.24 32.17
N ASP A 242 1.42 -9.25 33.05
CA ASP A 242 0.24 -8.38 33.13
C ASP A 242 0.00 -7.53 31.89
N ASP A 243 1.04 -7.30 31.09
CA ASP A 243 0.98 -6.54 29.84
C ASP A 243 0.64 -7.41 28.62
N ALA A 244 0.39 -8.71 28.85
CA ALA A 244 -0.03 -9.62 27.78
C ALA A 244 -1.39 -9.21 27.19
N ALA A 245 -1.40 -8.73 25.97
CA ALA A 245 -2.63 -8.46 25.24
C ALA A 245 -3.30 -9.77 24.79
N CYS A 246 -2.49 -10.81 24.51
CA CYS A 246 -2.96 -12.15 24.18
C CYS A 246 -1.84 -13.16 24.44
N LEU A 247 -2.19 -14.36 24.89
CA LEU A 247 -1.32 -15.54 24.97
C LEU A 247 -1.60 -16.45 23.77
N LEU A 248 -0.57 -16.80 23.01
CA LEU A 248 -0.65 -17.78 21.93
C LEU A 248 -0.02 -19.10 22.40
N ILE A 249 -0.80 -20.19 22.33
CA ILE A 249 -0.33 -21.57 22.51
C ILE A 249 -0.45 -22.25 21.16
N ASN A 250 0.66 -22.51 20.50
CA ASN A 250 0.66 -22.94 19.11
C ASN A 250 1.02 -24.40 18.94
N ALA A 251 0.04 -25.29 19.15
CA ALA A 251 0.14 -26.73 18.94
C ALA A 251 1.34 -27.36 19.66
N PRO A 252 1.38 -27.33 21.01
CA PRO A 252 2.42 -27.99 21.78
C PRO A 252 2.45 -29.50 21.48
N THR A 253 3.64 -30.08 21.46
CA THR A 253 3.84 -31.52 21.21
C THR A 253 4.04 -32.32 22.50
N SER A 254 4.32 -31.68 23.63
CA SER A 254 4.38 -32.27 24.97
C SER A 254 3.51 -31.51 25.95
N ASP A 255 3.08 -32.17 27.03
CA ASP A 255 2.19 -31.60 28.02
C ASP A 255 2.86 -30.50 28.82
N ILE A 256 2.09 -29.48 29.22
CA ILE A 256 2.51 -28.44 30.16
C ILE A 256 2.51 -29.01 31.60
N SER A 257 3.26 -28.41 32.49
CA SER A 257 3.26 -28.76 33.90
C SER A 257 1.97 -28.33 34.61
N GLU A 258 1.72 -28.84 35.82
CA GLU A 258 0.59 -28.41 36.64
C GLU A 258 0.66 -26.95 37.03
N THR A 259 1.84 -26.41 37.31
CA THR A 259 2.06 -25.00 37.63
C THR A 259 1.79 -24.09 36.48
N GLU A 260 2.18 -24.47 35.25
CA GLU A 260 1.90 -23.71 34.03
C GLU A 260 0.41 -23.70 33.69
N LYS A 261 -0.25 -24.87 33.84
CA LYS A 261 -1.70 -24.97 33.70
C LYS A 261 -2.41 -23.98 34.64
N ASP A 262 -2.01 -23.95 35.93
CA ASP A 262 -2.64 -23.08 36.90
C ASP A 262 -2.36 -21.60 36.56
N ALA A 263 -1.16 -21.23 36.15
CA ALA A 263 -0.81 -19.87 35.71
C ALA A 263 -1.62 -19.43 34.48
N ILE A 264 -1.81 -20.32 33.48
CA ILE A 264 -2.62 -20.03 32.31
C ILE A 264 -4.09 -19.84 32.68
N ILE A 265 -4.63 -20.72 33.53
CA ILE A 265 -6.04 -20.61 33.99
C ILE A 265 -6.24 -19.31 34.79
N GLU A 266 -5.34 -18.99 35.70
CA GLU A 266 -5.41 -17.74 36.48
C GLU A 266 -5.39 -16.51 35.54
N TYR A 267 -4.49 -16.44 34.55
CA TYR A 267 -4.46 -15.37 33.57
C TYR A 267 -5.79 -15.22 32.85
N LEU A 268 -6.36 -16.33 32.38
CA LEU A 268 -7.62 -16.34 31.64
C LEU A 268 -8.82 -15.97 32.51
N GLU A 269 -8.87 -16.41 33.78
CA GLU A 269 -9.92 -16.07 34.73
C GLU A 269 -9.88 -14.58 35.15
N ASN A 270 -8.69 -13.98 35.12
CA ASN A 270 -8.50 -12.55 35.33
C ASN A 270 -8.84 -11.69 34.07
N GLY A 271 -9.40 -12.29 33.03
CA GLY A 271 -9.84 -11.61 31.81
C GLY A 271 -8.79 -11.57 30.70
N GLY A 272 -7.71 -12.30 30.84
CA GLY A 272 -6.71 -12.53 29.79
C GLY A 272 -7.33 -13.15 28.56
N LYS A 273 -6.68 -12.98 27.41
CA LYS A 273 -7.13 -13.51 26.12
C LYS A 273 -6.13 -14.55 25.64
N ALA A 274 -6.61 -15.64 25.10
CA ALA A 274 -5.74 -16.63 24.51
C ALA A 274 -6.20 -17.05 23.10
N MET A 275 -5.21 -17.39 22.30
CA MET A 275 -5.40 -18.08 21.03
C MET A 275 -4.70 -19.45 21.17
N ILE A 276 -5.46 -20.53 21.08
CA ILE A 276 -4.96 -21.88 21.35
C ILE A 276 -5.18 -22.72 20.09
N PHE A 277 -4.09 -23.23 19.55
CA PHE A 277 -4.09 -24.22 18.48
C PHE A 277 -3.69 -25.56 19.08
N SER A 278 -4.29 -26.61 18.56
CA SER A 278 -4.00 -28.00 18.93
C SER A 278 -3.76 -28.78 17.65
N ASP A 279 -2.78 -29.66 17.69
CA ASP A 279 -2.53 -30.61 16.62
C ASP A 279 -2.60 -32.05 17.18
N TYR A 280 -2.54 -33.02 16.28
CA TYR A 280 -2.44 -34.43 16.67
C TYR A 280 -1.09 -34.68 17.39
N THR A 281 -1.14 -35.34 18.53
CA THR A 281 0.02 -35.83 19.27
C THR A 281 -0.29 -37.22 19.85
N GLU A 282 0.70 -38.09 19.93
CA GLU A 282 0.62 -39.39 20.61
C GLU A 282 0.86 -39.24 22.13
N GLU A 283 1.38 -38.10 22.57
CA GLU A 283 1.64 -37.81 23.98
C GLU A 283 0.33 -37.47 24.73
N SER A 284 0.30 -37.86 26.01
CA SER A 284 -0.81 -37.49 26.90
C SER A 284 -0.67 -36.00 27.26
N MET A 285 -1.73 -35.24 27.02
CA MET A 285 -1.77 -33.78 27.23
C MET A 285 -2.73 -33.42 28.36
N THR A 286 -2.62 -34.10 29.50
CA THR A 286 -3.60 -34.01 30.61
C THR A 286 -3.76 -32.58 31.15
N ASN A 287 -2.69 -31.83 31.35
CA ASN A 287 -2.73 -30.47 31.88
C ASN A 287 -3.18 -29.47 30.80
N PHE A 288 -2.70 -29.63 29.56
CA PHE A 288 -3.18 -28.83 28.44
C PHE A 288 -4.68 -29.02 28.20
N ASP A 289 -5.16 -30.28 28.24
CA ASP A 289 -6.58 -30.58 28.12
C ASP A 289 -7.40 -30.00 29.28
N ALA A 290 -6.83 -29.91 30.49
CA ALA A 290 -7.49 -29.27 31.63
C ALA A 290 -7.68 -27.77 31.43
N VAL A 291 -6.74 -27.07 30.76
CA VAL A 291 -6.95 -25.65 30.37
C VAL A 291 -8.14 -25.51 29.44
N LEU A 292 -8.26 -26.38 28.44
CA LEU A 292 -9.39 -26.37 27.50
C LEU A 292 -10.71 -26.74 28.19
N ALA A 293 -10.68 -27.74 29.08
CA ALA A 293 -11.84 -28.19 29.82
C ALA A 293 -12.42 -27.12 30.75
N ASN A 294 -11.59 -26.19 31.25
CA ASN A 294 -12.04 -25.04 32.07
C ASN A 294 -13.03 -24.15 31.29
N TYR A 295 -12.98 -24.20 29.96
CA TYR A 295 -13.89 -23.49 29.06
C TYR A 295 -14.89 -24.40 28.34
N GLY A 296 -15.00 -25.66 28.78
CA GLY A 296 -15.94 -26.62 28.21
C GLY A 296 -15.53 -27.14 26.83
N VAL A 297 -14.25 -27.06 26.47
CA VAL A 297 -13.68 -27.60 25.23
C VAL A 297 -12.99 -28.90 25.54
N GLU A 298 -13.29 -29.96 24.76
CA GLU A 298 -12.68 -31.28 24.85
C GLU A 298 -12.05 -31.66 23.51
N ARG A 299 -10.79 -32.08 23.52
CA ARG A 299 -10.15 -32.65 22.36
C ARG A 299 -10.60 -34.09 22.21
N THR A 300 -10.98 -34.48 21.01
CA THR A 300 -11.31 -35.87 20.65
C THR A 300 -10.09 -36.53 20.02
N GLU A 301 -9.96 -37.83 20.27
CA GLU A 301 -8.92 -38.61 19.60
C GLU A 301 -9.18 -38.74 18.09
N GLY A 302 -8.10 -38.71 17.32
CA GLY A 302 -8.12 -38.94 15.89
C GLY A 302 -7.90 -37.70 15.03
N ILE A 303 -7.94 -37.90 13.73
CA ILE A 303 -7.74 -36.88 12.71
C ILE A 303 -9.01 -36.78 11.87
N VAL A 304 -9.51 -35.57 11.65
CA VAL A 304 -10.63 -35.34 10.73
C VAL A 304 -10.10 -35.34 9.30
N ILE A 305 -10.63 -36.27 8.49
CA ILE A 305 -10.26 -36.37 7.08
C ILE A 305 -11.49 -36.00 6.24
N GLU A 306 -11.31 -35.10 5.29
CA GLU A 306 -12.34 -34.81 4.30
C GLU A 306 -12.45 -36.00 3.33
N GLY A 307 -13.61 -36.62 3.29
CA GLY A 307 -13.87 -37.80 2.43
C GLY A 307 -14.36 -37.45 1.03
N ASP A 308 -14.78 -36.22 0.79
CA ASP A 308 -15.27 -35.75 -0.50
C ASP A 308 -14.18 -34.97 -1.27
N SER A 309 -13.73 -35.59 -2.37
CA SER A 309 -12.70 -35.01 -3.22
C SER A 309 -13.08 -33.65 -3.86
N GLN A 310 -14.37 -33.28 -3.87
CA GLN A 310 -14.83 -31.99 -4.38
C GLN A 310 -14.59 -30.86 -3.37
N HIS A 311 -14.39 -31.18 -2.10
CA HIS A 311 -14.10 -30.24 -1.03
C HIS A 311 -12.60 -30.13 -0.72
N TYR A 312 -11.75 -30.86 -1.42
CA TYR A 312 -10.31 -30.71 -1.25
C TYR A 312 -9.91 -29.31 -1.70
N ALA A 313 -9.27 -28.56 -0.82
CA ALA A 313 -8.60 -27.32 -1.24
C ALA A 313 -7.62 -27.69 -2.36
N GLN A 314 -7.71 -27.01 -3.50
CA GLN A 314 -6.81 -27.20 -4.64
C GLN A 314 -5.40 -26.68 -4.31
N THR A 315 -4.80 -27.19 -3.29
CA THR A 315 -3.41 -26.94 -2.98
C THR A 315 -2.60 -28.16 -3.35
N VAL A 316 -1.60 -27.95 -4.20
CA VAL A 316 -0.27 -28.61 -4.35
C VAL A 316 -0.13 -30.12 -3.95
N SER A 317 -1.14 -30.75 -3.39
CA SER A 317 -1.07 -32.06 -2.74
C SER A 317 -1.16 -33.28 -3.66
N TYR A 318 -1.43 -33.08 -4.95
CA TYR A 318 -1.46 -34.24 -5.86
C TYR A 318 -0.11 -34.94 -6.01
N THR A 319 0.97 -34.23 -5.84
CA THR A 319 2.32 -34.83 -5.89
C THR A 319 2.73 -35.47 -4.57
N HIS A 320 2.24 -34.98 -3.44
CA HIS A 320 2.55 -35.56 -2.12
C HIS A 320 1.72 -36.78 -1.79
N LEU A 321 0.43 -36.79 -2.12
CA LEU A 321 -0.43 -37.96 -1.92
C LEU A 321 -0.02 -39.15 -2.80
N ARG A 322 0.46 -38.90 -4.03
CA ARG A 322 1.01 -39.99 -4.88
C ARG A 322 2.34 -40.55 -4.38
N ALA A 323 3.16 -39.75 -3.70
CA ALA A 323 4.41 -40.23 -3.13
C ALA A 323 4.18 -41.20 -1.96
N HIS A 324 3.13 -40.97 -1.16
CA HIS A 324 2.77 -41.87 -0.06
C HIS A 324 2.11 -43.18 -0.52
N GLU A 325 1.37 -43.19 -1.63
CA GLU A 325 0.77 -44.42 -2.17
C GLU A 325 1.81 -45.36 -2.82
N THR A 326 2.95 -44.83 -3.29
CA THR A 326 4.00 -45.67 -3.89
C THR A 326 4.88 -46.38 -2.86
N ASP A 327 4.94 -45.91 -1.61
CA ASP A 327 5.75 -46.55 -0.56
C ASP A 327 5.03 -47.74 0.13
N GLN A 328 3.73 -47.94 -0.11
CA GLN A 328 2.96 -49.05 0.46
C GLN A 328 3.01 -50.37 -0.39
N TYR A 329 3.66 -50.37 -1.55
CA TYR A 329 3.74 -51.53 -2.45
C TYR A 329 5.18 -51.92 -2.82
N LEU A 330 6.16 -51.60 -2.01
CA LEU A 330 7.49 -52.15 -1.97
C LEU A 330 7.76 -52.75 -0.60
#